data_76952242e8f008c8f44fafd74c36dcd8
#
_entry.id   76952242e8f008c8f44fafd74c36dcd8
#
_cell.length_a   1.000
_cell.length_b   1.000
_cell.length_c   1.000
_cell.angle_alpha   90.00
_cell.angle_beta   90.00
_cell.angle_gamma   90.00
#
_symmetry.space_group_name_H-M   'P 1'
#
loop_
_entity.id
_entity.type
_entity.pdbx_description
1 polymer ?
#
loop_
_entity_poly.entity_id
_entity_poly.type
_entity_poly.pdbx_seq_one_letter_code
_entity_poly.pdbx_strand_id
1 'polypeptide(L)' 'MSKYINLDIAIMSKLSETPSPFSRLFSGDVGAECVDISKDEGDKKEPFRILDRRLQALRKLGVIANVKGKGWVKL' A
#
# COMPACT_ATOMS: atom_id res chain seq x y z
N MET A 1 5.16 13.89 11.96
CA MET A 1 5.22 13.11 10.72
C MET A 1 4.26 11.94 10.77
N SER A 2 3.68 11.61 9.64
CA SER A 2 2.77 10.48 9.56
C SER A 2 3.54 9.16 9.64
N LYS A 3 3.03 8.20 10.43
CA LYS A 3 3.62 6.87 10.49
C LYS A 3 3.49 6.10 9.17
N TYR A 4 2.72 6.64 8.23
CA TYR A 4 2.49 6.01 6.93
C TYR A 4 3.48 6.47 5.85
N ILE A 5 4.37 7.41 6.14
CA ILE A 5 5.29 7.94 5.14
C ILE A 5 6.15 6.82 4.52
N ASN A 6 6.75 5.98 5.36
CA ASN A 6 7.60 4.90 4.86
C ASN A 6 6.80 3.89 4.04
N LEU A 7 5.56 3.60 4.46
CA LEU A 7 4.69 2.70 3.71
C LEU A 7 4.34 3.30 2.36
N ASP A 8 3.99 4.58 2.32
CA ASP A 8 3.64 5.24 1.07
C ASP A 8 4.82 5.23 0.09
N ILE A 9 6.03 5.48 0.59
CA ILE A 9 7.24 5.44 -0.23
C ILE A 9 7.45 4.03 -0.78
N ALA A 10 7.29 3.00 0.05
CA ALA A 10 7.44 1.62 -0.36
C ALA A 10 6.42 1.24 -1.44
N ILE A 11 5.17 1.67 -1.26
CA ILE A 11 4.11 1.43 -2.25
C ILE A 11 4.49 2.07 -3.59
N MET A 12 4.85 3.35 -3.58
CA MET A 12 5.18 4.06 -4.81
C MET A 12 6.41 3.48 -5.50
N SER A 13 7.38 2.98 -4.72
CA SER A 13 8.56 2.34 -5.29
C SER A 13 8.23 1.02 -5.98
N LYS A 14 7.21 0.32 -5.48
CA LYS A 14 6.83 -0.97 -6.01
C LYS A 14 5.91 -0.87 -7.22
N LEU A 15 5.14 0.22 -7.30
CA LEU A 15 4.23 0.43 -8.41
C LEU A 15 4.97 0.94 -9.64
N SER A 16 4.42 0.59 -10.81
CA SER A 16 4.94 1.04 -12.09
C SER A 16 3.76 1.26 -13.02
N GLU A 17 4.03 1.49 -14.30
CA GLU A 17 2.98 1.60 -15.32
C GLU A 17 2.32 0.26 -15.59
N THR A 18 2.98 -0.85 -15.23
CA THR A 18 2.42 -2.18 -15.36
C THR A 18 1.60 -2.50 -14.11
N PRO A 19 0.33 -2.91 -14.24
CA PRO A 19 -0.51 -3.20 -13.08
C PRO A 19 0.07 -4.30 -12.20
N SER A 20 0.00 -4.10 -10.88
CA SER A 20 0.44 -5.06 -9.87
C SER A 20 -0.73 -5.44 -8.99
N PRO A 21 -1.05 -6.74 -8.85
CA PRO A 21 -2.14 -7.17 -7.99
C PRO A 21 -1.82 -6.92 -6.51
N PHE A 22 -2.87 -6.83 -5.69
CA PHE A 22 -2.73 -6.57 -4.27
C PHE A 22 -1.78 -7.55 -3.58
N SER A 23 -1.91 -8.84 -3.91
CA SER A 23 -1.07 -9.86 -3.30
C SER A 23 0.42 -9.66 -3.59
N ARG A 24 0.74 -9.13 -4.77
CA ARG A 24 2.12 -8.84 -5.12
C ARG A 24 2.62 -7.59 -4.40
N LEU A 25 1.75 -6.61 -4.22
CA LEU A 25 2.11 -5.41 -3.47
C LEU A 25 2.37 -5.73 -2.00
N PHE A 26 1.60 -6.66 -1.42
CA PHE A 26 1.72 -7.04 -0.02
C PHE A 26 2.88 -8.02 0.17
N SER A 27 4.09 -7.55 -0.13
CA SER A 27 5.29 -8.37 0.01
C SER A 27 6.50 -7.45 0.20
N GLY A 28 7.62 -8.01 0.62
CA GLY A 28 8.84 -7.25 0.83
C GLY A 28 8.65 -6.07 1.77
N ASP A 29 9.15 -4.91 1.38
CA ASP A 29 9.14 -3.71 2.22
C ASP A 29 7.71 -3.25 2.54
N VAL A 30 6.79 -3.37 1.59
CA VAL A 30 5.40 -2.96 1.81
C VAL A 30 4.78 -3.81 2.91
N GLY A 31 4.94 -5.12 2.83
CA GLY A 31 4.43 -6.02 3.86
C GLY A 31 5.04 -5.75 5.23
N ALA A 32 6.36 -5.54 5.27
CA ALA A 32 7.07 -5.26 6.52
C ALA A 32 6.56 -3.98 7.17
N GLU A 33 6.38 -2.91 6.39
CA GLU A 33 5.87 -1.64 6.91
C GLU A 33 4.43 -1.79 7.44
N CYS A 34 3.60 -2.58 6.75
CA CYS A 34 2.23 -2.82 7.21
C CYS A 34 2.23 -3.56 8.55
N VAL A 35 3.10 -4.54 8.73
CA VAL A 35 3.21 -5.27 9.98
C VAL A 35 3.65 -4.35 11.11
N ASP A 36 4.64 -3.49 10.86
CA ASP A 36 5.13 -2.55 11.87
C ASP A 36 4.03 -1.58 12.29
N ILE A 37 3.26 -1.05 11.35
CA ILE A 37 2.16 -0.15 11.65
C ILE A 37 1.08 -0.88 12.44
N SER A 38 0.78 -2.12 12.06
CA SER A 38 -0.20 -2.95 12.78
C SER A 38 0.18 -3.11 14.24
N LYS A 39 1.46 -3.39 14.52
CA LYS A 39 1.94 -3.53 15.89
C LYS A 39 1.83 -2.22 16.67
N ASP A 40 2.13 -1.11 16.01
CA ASP A 40 2.02 0.21 16.61
C ASP A 40 0.59 0.54 16.99
N GLU A 41 -0.38 0.01 16.23
CA GLU A 41 -1.80 0.20 16.52
C GLU A 41 -2.38 -0.87 17.45
N GLY A 42 -1.52 -1.65 18.11
CA GLY A 42 -1.94 -2.63 19.11
C GLY A 42 -2.49 -3.93 18.51
N ASP A 43 -2.06 -4.27 17.32
CA ASP A 43 -2.47 -5.50 16.62
C ASP A 43 -3.99 -5.60 16.38
N LYS A 44 -4.70 -4.48 16.46
CA LYS A 44 -6.14 -4.45 16.26
C LYS A 44 -6.53 -4.49 14.79
N LYS A 45 -5.61 -4.14 13.90
CA LYS A 45 -5.85 -4.12 12.47
C LYS A 45 -4.92 -5.09 11.77
N GLU A 46 -5.48 -5.85 10.85
CA GLU A 46 -4.67 -6.74 10.05
C GLU A 46 -3.80 -5.95 9.07
N PRO A 47 -2.54 -6.37 8.85
CA PRO A 47 -1.63 -5.62 7.99
C PRO A 47 -2.19 -5.34 6.59
N PHE A 48 -2.90 -6.29 5.99
CA PHE A 48 -3.43 -6.09 4.64
C PHE A 48 -4.49 -4.98 4.61
N ARG A 49 -5.22 -4.74 5.71
CA ARG A 49 -6.18 -3.64 5.78
C ARG A 49 -5.50 -2.29 5.79
N ILE A 50 -4.32 -2.23 6.40
CA ILE A 50 -3.53 -1.01 6.42
C ILE A 50 -3.08 -0.67 5.00
N LEU A 51 -2.62 -1.67 4.25
CA LEU A 51 -2.25 -1.48 2.85
C LEU A 51 -3.45 -0.99 2.03
N ASP A 52 -4.59 -1.65 2.17
CA ASP A 52 -5.80 -1.27 1.43
C ASP A 52 -6.18 0.18 1.71
N ARG A 53 -6.14 0.59 2.98
CA ARG A 53 -6.48 1.96 3.37
C ARG A 53 -5.54 2.97 2.72
N ARG A 54 -4.22 2.69 2.70
CA ARG A 54 -3.28 3.61 2.09
C ARG A 54 -3.41 3.63 0.58
N LEU A 55 -3.71 2.50 -0.05
CA LEU A 55 -3.97 2.47 -1.49
C LEU A 55 -5.16 3.35 -1.85
N GLN A 56 -6.24 3.28 -1.05
CA GLN A 56 -7.41 4.12 -1.29
C GLN A 56 -7.08 5.61 -1.10
N ALA A 57 -6.28 5.94 -0.10
CA ALA A 57 -5.87 7.32 0.14
C ALA A 57 -5.03 7.85 -1.03
N LEU A 58 -4.07 7.07 -1.51
CA LEU A 58 -3.21 7.47 -2.63
C LEU A 58 -4.02 7.59 -3.92
N ARG A 59 -5.02 6.72 -4.12
CA ARG A 59 -5.91 6.79 -5.27
C ARG A 59 -6.69 8.12 -5.25
N LYS A 60 -7.18 8.53 -4.10
CA LYS A 60 -7.90 9.79 -3.96
C LYS A 60 -7.01 10.99 -4.26
N LEU A 61 -5.71 10.88 -3.99
CA LEU A 61 -4.75 11.93 -4.32
C LEU A 61 -4.42 11.97 -5.81
N GLY A 62 -4.81 10.95 -6.57
CA GLY A 62 -4.58 10.92 -8.00
C GLY A 62 -3.19 10.46 -8.41
N VAL A 63 -2.41 9.87 -7.51
CA VAL A 63 -1.05 9.42 -7.82
C VAL A 63 -0.98 7.95 -8.21
N ILE A 64 -2.04 7.20 -7.93
CA ILE A 64 -2.18 5.80 -8.38
C ILE A 64 -3.60 5.54 -8.83
N ALA A 65 -3.80 4.44 -9.54
CA ALA A 65 -5.12 4.03 -9.97
C ALA A 65 -5.25 2.51 -9.90
N ASN A 66 -6.48 2.04 -9.72
CA ASN A 66 -6.78 0.61 -9.77
C ASN A 66 -7.30 0.27 -11.16
N VAL A 67 -6.64 -0.69 -11.81
CA VAL A 67 -7.09 -1.20 -13.10
C VAL A 67 -7.87 -2.47 -12.82
N LYS A 68 -9.16 -2.43 -13.11
CA LYS A 68 -10.07 -3.54 -12.82
C LYS A 68 -9.57 -4.85 -13.43
N GLY A 69 -9.44 -5.87 -12.58
CA GLY A 69 -8.98 -7.18 -13.01
C GLY A 69 -7.48 -7.33 -13.18
N LYS A 70 -6.71 -6.25 -13.04
CA LYS A 70 -5.26 -6.31 -13.26
C LYS A 70 -4.45 -5.85 -12.05
N GLY A 71 -4.93 -4.87 -11.31
CA GLY A 71 -4.24 -4.41 -10.12
C GLY A 71 -4.01 -2.91 -10.10
N TRP A 72 -2.98 -2.48 -9.39
CA TRP A 72 -2.68 -1.07 -9.16
C TRP A 72 -1.55 -0.59 -10.05
N VAL A 73 -1.66 0.64 -10.53
CA VAL A 73 -0.64 1.27 -11.36
C VAL A 73 -0.28 2.63 -10.80
N LYS A 74 0.93 3.06 -11.09
CA LYS A 74 1.40 4.41 -10.79
C LYS A 74 0.99 5.33 -11.94
N LEU A 75 0.43 6.47 -11.60
CA LEU A 75 0.04 7.48 -12.59
C LEU A 75 1.16 8.49 -12.89
#